data_d542a9b8cca6619bcf305bb52ba5c95b
#
_entry.id   d542a9b8cca6619bcf305bb52ba5c95b
#
_cell.length_a   1.000
_cell.length_b   1.000
_cell.length_c   1.000
_cell.angle_alpha   90.00
_cell.angle_beta   90.00
_cell.angle_gamma   90.00
#
_symmetry.space_group_name_H-M   'P 1'
#
loop_
_entity.id
_entity.type
_entity.pdbx_description
1 polymer ?
#
loop_
_entity_poly.entity_id
_entity_poly.type
_entity_poly.pdbx_seq_one_letter_code
_entity_poly.pdbx_strand_id
1 'polypeptide(L)'
;MSKKNERKKIISLVKERASFLFSTNEISITKAAKKACKELDVEFDDNMRRTISRHLKINGITNNVSEADIEETDVFKEAKNKEIDKSKKRFIFSWCQSETEIHDGFLTNIEEYAKHIDASIHIIAGRYKNPTSIQSNKNTKAKEKNLTNSWHPRVVPYLDANRHKIHENLCLLSDVKIQPTASTPLSGLNGMTGLESCIVGHPRVHLKSLPILDGYPHKLLLSTGSVSVENYTDTKSGKKGEFHHTLGFVIVEIDGDDFHIRQVQCEDDGSFYDLKYFVSDGEIMLHSGVEAIVFGDLHLGETNEDVMNTSFELSNYLKCNDIILHDVFNGHSISHHERNQPFQLLKREQDKTDSLFTELTEMLQFFDTNSEYNFVMVRSNHDEFLDRWLNDVDWRKANNKTEYLRLANLLIEDKDGKGIIPKFLSVTKNDNVICLGIDESYRIKEWECGMHGHIGSNGSRGGVIQFKNLNTKNITGHTHTPCREDGHCSVGTLTHLRVGYNKGASSWMNSNFVIYPNGKGHHVHIINNKFTTL
;
A
#
# COMPACT_ATOMS: atom_id res chain seq x y z
N MET A 1 19.25 47.51 42.41
CA MET A 1 19.22 46.67 41.19
C MET A 1 17.81 46.19 40.94
N SER A 2 17.31 46.26 39.71
CA SER A 2 15.93 45.78 39.40
C SER A 2 15.88 44.26 39.56
N LYS A 3 14.79 43.71 40.16
CA LYS A 3 14.49 42.28 40.31
C LYS A 3 14.73 41.48 38.98
N LYS A 4 14.58 42.16 37.86
CA LYS A 4 14.80 41.60 36.51
C LYS A 4 16.30 41.33 36.22
N ASN A 5 17.20 42.17 36.72
CA ASN A 5 18.65 42.00 36.55
C ASN A 5 19.21 40.91 37.47
N GLU A 6 18.65 40.75 38.64
CA GLU A 6 19.00 39.69 39.59
C GLU A 6 18.61 38.31 39.07
N ARG A 7 17.38 38.17 38.51
CA ARG A 7 16.94 36.94 37.86
C ARG A 7 17.77 36.57 36.64
N LYS A 8 18.20 37.53 35.82
CA LYS A 8 19.11 37.28 34.69
C LYS A 8 20.49 36.76 35.16
N LYS A 9 21.01 37.28 36.24
CA LYS A 9 22.31 36.85 36.81
C LYS A 9 22.23 35.42 37.35
N ILE A 10 21.14 35.06 38.02
CA ILE A 10 20.86 33.70 38.52
C ILE A 10 20.76 32.71 37.38
N ILE A 11 19.99 33.03 36.33
CA ILE A 11 19.88 32.17 35.14
C ILE A 11 21.23 31.95 34.44
N SER A 12 22.09 32.97 34.40
CA SER A 12 23.44 32.82 33.82
C SER A 12 24.31 31.86 34.64
N LEU A 13 24.29 31.96 35.95
CA LEU A 13 25.03 31.06 36.84
C LEU A 13 24.55 29.61 36.74
N VAL A 14 23.24 29.41 36.66
CA VAL A 14 22.67 28.05 36.48
C VAL A 14 23.07 27.45 35.14
N LYS A 15 23.12 28.25 34.07
CA LYS A 15 23.56 27.80 32.72
C LYS A 15 25.02 27.38 32.72
N GLU A 16 25.91 28.19 33.30
CA GLU A 16 27.34 27.87 33.39
C GLU A 16 27.58 26.61 34.24
N ARG A 17 26.90 26.49 35.37
CA ARG A 17 27.01 25.31 36.24
C ARG A 17 26.46 24.05 35.58
N ALA A 18 25.35 24.16 34.88
CA ALA A 18 24.78 23.05 34.11
C ALA A 18 25.71 22.60 32.96
N SER A 19 26.36 23.54 32.27
CA SER A 19 27.36 23.26 31.24
C SER A 19 28.56 22.50 31.83
N PHE A 20 29.10 22.96 32.95
CA PHE A 20 30.18 22.28 33.65
C PHE A 20 29.80 20.87 34.11
N LEU A 21 28.65 20.71 34.75
CA LEU A 21 28.16 19.40 35.22
C LEU A 21 27.87 18.44 34.09
N PHE A 22 27.44 18.95 32.95
CA PHE A 22 27.22 18.14 31.76
C PHE A 22 28.55 17.64 31.18
N SER A 23 29.52 18.52 31.03
CA SER A 23 30.83 18.18 30.45
C SER A 23 31.71 17.27 31.34
N THR A 24 31.52 17.31 32.65
CA THR A 24 32.40 16.59 33.60
C THR A 24 31.82 15.28 34.14
N ASN A 25 30.52 15.03 34.03
CA ASN A 25 29.86 13.94 34.76
C ASN A 25 29.06 12.97 33.87
N GLU A 26 29.14 13.03 32.56
CA GLU A 26 28.40 12.16 31.61
C GLU A 26 26.87 12.04 31.93
N ILE A 27 26.27 13.08 32.46
CA ILE A 27 24.85 13.09 32.82
C ILE A 27 24.03 13.81 31.77
N SER A 28 22.75 13.43 31.61
CA SER A 28 21.87 14.09 30.64
C SER A 28 21.70 15.59 30.94
N ILE A 29 21.41 16.38 29.88
CA ILE A 29 21.14 17.83 30.00
C ILE A 29 20.12 18.12 31.10
N THR A 30 19.03 17.34 31.19
CA THR A 30 18.01 17.52 32.23
C THR A 30 18.53 17.22 33.61
N LYS A 31 19.40 16.20 33.78
CA LYS A 31 20.03 15.90 35.07
C LYS A 31 21.06 16.97 35.47
N ALA A 32 21.86 17.45 34.52
CA ALA A 32 22.78 18.52 34.74
C ALA A 32 22.09 19.84 35.16
N ALA A 33 21.00 20.18 34.47
CA ALA A 33 20.16 21.32 34.79
C ALA A 33 19.52 21.20 36.18
N LYS A 34 18.94 20.05 36.52
CA LYS A 34 18.34 19.80 37.84
C LYS A 34 19.38 19.85 38.97
N LYS A 35 20.57 19.29 38.73
CA LYS A 35 21.68 19.32 39.71
C LYS A 35 22.25 20.72 39.89
N ALA A 36 22.41 21.48 38.81
CA ALA A 36 22.86 22.87 38.87
C ALA A 36 21.87 23.78 39.64
N CYS A 37 20.57 23.63 39.41
CA CYS A 37 19.56 24.34 40.16
C CYS A 37 19.59 23.99 41.65
N LYS A 38 19.74 22.70 42.00
CA LYS A 38 19.86 22.24 43.39
C LYS A 38 21.08 22.80 44.08
N GLU A 39 22.24 22.83 43.42
CA GLU A 39 23.49 23.34 43.97
C GLU A 39 23.49 24.88 44.17
N LEU A 40 22.66 25.58 43.42
CA LEU A 40 22.52 27.04 43.49
C LEU A 40 21.25 27.50 44.22
N ASP A 41 20.54 26.57 44.87
CA ASP A 41 19.27 26.80 45.58
C ASP A 41 18.23 27.55 44.72
N VAL A 42 18.08 27.11 43.49
CA VAL A 42 17.12 27.67 42.51
C VAL A 42 16.04 26.65 42.20
N GLU A 43 14.80 27.09 42.15
CA GLU A 43 13.66 26.23 41.77
C GLU A 43 13.80 25.73 40.33
N PHE A 44 13.68 24.41 40.14
CA PHE A 44 13.74 23.76 38.84
C PHE A 44 12.34 23.55 38.29
N ASP A 45 11.88 24.51 37.50
CA ASP A 45 10.61 24.45 36.78
C ASP A 45 10.80 24.12 35.27
N ASP A 46 9.72 23.92 34.54
CA ASP A 46 9.72 23.63 33.10
C ASP A 46 10.31 24.78 32.28
N ASN A 47 10.19 26.03 32.75
CA ASN A 47 10.75 27.19 32.06
C ASN A 47 12.28 27.23 32.22
N MET A 48 12.76 26.92 33.41
CA MET A 48 14.21 26.79 33.68
C MET A 48 14.81 25.63 32.86
N ARG A 49 14.14 24.49 32.83
CA ARG A 49 14.54 23.35 32.00
C ARG A 49 14.68 23.72 30.53
N ARG A 50 13.66 24.38 29.94
CA ARG A 50 13.69 24.83 28.53
C ARG A 50 14.80 25.86 28.28
N THR A 51 15.01 26.76 29.20
CA THR A 51 16.02 27.83 29.09
C THR A 51 17.43 27.27 29.11
N ILE A 52 17.72 26.31 29.98
CA ILE A 52 19.03 25.66 30.08
C ILE A 52 19.23 24.73 28.86
N SER A 53 18.24 23.94 28.50
CA SER A 53 18.31 23.05 27.32
C SER A 53 18.59 23.83 26.03
N ARG A 54 17.95 25.00 25.86
CA ARG A 54 18.20 25.88 24.71
C ARG A 54 19.62 26.44 24.73
N HIS A 55 20.11 26.86 25.89
CA HIS A 55 21.48 27.38 26.04
C HIS A 55 22.55 26.33 25.70
N LEU A 56 22.39 25.12 26.21
CA LEU A 56 23.32 24.03 25.96
C LEU A 56 23.31 23.61 24.47
N LYS A 57 22.14 23.57 23.82
CA LYS A 57 22.05 23.32 22.38
C LYS A 57 22.72 24.40 21.52
N ILE A 58 22.52 25.69 21.86
CA ILE A 58 23.13 26.80 21.12
C ILE A 58 24.67 26.74 21.23
N ASN A 59 25.22 26.27 22.34
CA ASN A 59 26.67 26.15 22.55
C ASN A 59 27.23 24.81 22.05
N GLY A 60 26.51 24.08 21.20
CA GLY A 60 26.95 22.79 20.65
C GLY A 60 26.94 21.64 21.65
N ILE A 61 26.47 21.88 22.87
CA ILE A 61 26.32 20.87 23.92
C ILE A 61 24.97 20.17 23.67
N THR A 62 24.98 19.18 22.83
CA THR A 62 23.81 18.31 22.59
C THR A 62 23.95 17.05 23.43
N ASN A 63 22.79 16.44 23.79
CA ASN A 63 22.77 15.04 24.25
C ASN A 63 23.08 14.11 23.06
N ASN A 64 24.13 14.38 22.33
CA ASN A 64 24.72 13.44 21.44
C ASN A 64 25.47 12.41 22.30
N VAL A 65 24.73 11.50 22.93
CA VAL A 65 25.12 10.12 22.77
C VAL A 65 24.93 9.91 21.27
N SER A 66 25.99 10.13 20.51
CA SER A 66 25.99 9.86 19.08
C SER A 66 25.56 8.41 18.92
N GLU A 67 24.77 8.09 17.91
CA GLU A 67 24.59 6.69 17.51
C GLU A 67 25.94 6.00 17.26
N ALA A 68 27.04 6.75 17.16
CA ALA A 68 28.42 6.32 17.04
C ALA A 68 29.03 5.66 18.31
N ASP A 69 28.46 5.87 19.52
CA ASP A 69 28.95 5.25 20.75
C ASP A 69 28.25 3.91 21.10
N ILE A 70 27.33 3.44 20.24
CA ILE A 70 26.81 2.08 20.32
C ILE A 70 27.81 1.22 19.55
N GLU A 71 28.63 0.44 20.26
CA GLU A 71 29.43 -0.60 19.60
C GLU A 71 28.48 -1.49 18.79
N GLU A 72 28.60 -1.42 17.46
CA GLU A 72 27.85 -2.27 16.56
C GLU A 72 28.26 -3.72 16.84
N THR A 73 27.26 -4.59 17.08
CA THR A 73 27.51 -6.03 17.20
C THR A 73 28.08 -6.54 15.88
N ASP A 74 28.90 -7.60 15.93
CA ASP A 74 29.46 -8.19 14.71
C ASP A 74 28.37 -8.65 13.74
N VAL A 75 27.25 -9.16 14.28
CA VAL A 75 26.05 -9.53 13.50
C VAL A 75 25.52 -8.35 12.68
N PHE A 76 25.44 -7.15 13.27
CA PHE A 76 24.93 -5.98 12.53
C PHE A 76 25.96 -5.43 11.52
N LYS A 77 27.27 -5.56 11.83
CA LYS A 77 28.33 -5.23 10.85
C LYS A 77 28.27 -6.16 9.63
N GLU A 78 28.05 -7.46 9.85
CA GLU A 78 27.85 -8.42 8.77
C GLU A 78 26.63 -8.11 7.94
N ALA A 79 25.49 -7.78 8.58
CA ALA A 79 24.28 -7.36 7.89
C ALA A 79 24.47 -6.09 7.03
N LYS A 80 25.30 -5.14 7.47
CA LYS A 80 25.68 -3.95 6.67
C LYS A 80 26.56 -4.27 5.47
N ASN A 81 27.30 -5.35 5.52
CA ASN A 81 28.18 -5.81 4.44
C ASN A 81 27.52 -6.93 3.61
N LYS A 82 26.24 -7.23 3.85
CA LYS A 82 25.50 -8.22 3.08
C LYS A 82 25.48 -7.82 1.61
N GLU A 83 25.72 -8.76 0.75
CA GLU A 83 25.65 -8.59 -0.70
C GLU A 83 24.47 -9.38 -1.26
N ILE A 84 23.92 -8.90 -2.36
CA ILE A 84 22.86 -9.59 -3.08
C ILE A 84 23.48 -10.49 -4.16
N ASP A 85 23.01 -11.73 -4.23
CA ASP A 85 23.41 -12.65 -5.28
C ASP A 85 22.71 -12.27 -6.60
N LYS A 86 23.43 -11.59 -7.48
CA LYS A 86 22.93 -11.14 -8.78
C LYS A 86 22.67 -12.28 -9.78
N SER A 87 23.07 -13.52 -9.48
CA SER A 87 22.73 -14.67 -10.29
C SER A 87 21.29 -15.14 -10.08
N LYS A 88 20.69 -14.81 -8.95
CA LYS A 88 19.29 -15.11 -8.61
C LYS A 88 18.34 -14.18 -9.33
N LYS A 89 17.23 -14.74 -9.78
CA LYS A 89 16.13 -14.01 -10.40
C LYS A 89 14.97 -13.75 -9.46
N ARG A 90 14.93 -14.42 -8.30
CA ARG A 90 13.86 -14.30 -7.31
C ARG A 90 14.41 -13.96 -5.95
N PHE A 91 13.70 -13.06 -5.26
CA PHE A 91 14.07 -12.57 -3.94
C PHE A 91 12.86 -12.50 -3.03
N ILE A 92 13.04 -12.89 -1.77
CA ILE A 92 12.06 -12.73 -0.70
C ILE A 92 12.63 -11.72 0.30
N PHE A 93 11.89 -10.64 0.52
CA PHE A 93 12.23 -9.57 1.46
C PHE A 93 11.23 -9.51 2.59
N SER A 94 11.71 -9.61 3.83
CA SER A 94 10.90 -9.40 5.01
C SER A 94 11.63 -8.49 6.01
N TRP A 95 11.06 -8.27 7.18
CA TRP A 95 11.66 -7.45 8.22
C TRP A 95 11.61 -8.20 9.55
N CYS A 96 12.62 -8.01 10.39
CA CYS A 96 12.68 -8.58 11.72
C CYS A 96 13.05 -7.52 12.75
N GLN A 97 12.26 -7.41 13.83
CA GLN A 97 12.53 -6.51 14.93
C GLN A 97 13.65 -7.06 15.80
N SER A 98 14.58 -6.18 16.22
CA SER A 98 15.58 -6.52 17.23
C SER A 98 14.94 -6.88 18.56
N GLU A 99 15.56 -7.78 19.33
CA GLU A 99 15.13 -8.24 20.67
C GLU A 99 13.70 -8.78 20.70
N THR A 100 13.29 -9.43 19.63
CA THR A 100 11.94 -9.93 19.47
C THR A 100 11.99 -11.36 18.94
N GLU A 101 11.08 -12.20 19.43
CA GLU A 101 10.89 -13.54 18.92
C GLU A 101 10.36 -13.50 17.48
N ILE A 102 10.62 -14.55 16.75
CA ILE A 102 10.11 -14.74 15.39
C ILE A 102 8.90 -15.70 15.40
N HIS A 103 8.13 -15.66 14.32
CA HIS A 103 7.17 -16.72 14.07
C HIS A 103 7.88 -17.90 13.38
N ASP A 104 8.28 -18.89 14.15
CA ASP A 104 9.12 -20.01 13.68
C ASP A 104 8.51 -20.78 12.51
N GLY A 105 7.21 -21.10 12.57
CA GLY A 105 6.49 -21.79 11.49
C GLY A 105 6.49 -20.97 10.20
N PHE A 106 6.26 -19.66 10.32
CA PHE A 106 6.28 -18.77 9.15
C PHE A 106 7.68 -18.69 8.51
N LEU A 107 8.74 -18.56 9.31
CA LEU A 107 10.10 -18.55 8.76
C LEU A 107 10.43 -19.89 8.10
N THR A 108 10.03 -21.04 8.68
CA THR A 108 10.19 -22.35 8.06
C THR A 108 9.48 -22.42 6.71
N ASN A 109 8.23 -21.92 6.64
CA ASN A 109 7.48 -21.87 5.39
C ASN A 109 8.16 -21.00 4.33
N ILE A 110 8.73 -19.84 4.72
CA ILE A 110 9.51 -18.97 3.82
C ILE A 110 10.76 -19.71 3.33
N GLU A 111 11.50 -20.40 4.21
CA GLU A 111 12.73 -21.12 3.86
C GLU A 111 12.46 -22.24 2.84
N GLU A 112 11.41 -23.05 3.05
CA GLU A 112 11.04 -24.11 2.12
C GLU A 112 10.48 -23.54 0.80
N TYR A 113 9.66 -22.49 0.88
CA TYR A 113 9.15 -21.83 -0.32
C TYR A 113 10.27 -21.21 -1.15
N ALA A 114 11.23 -20.54 -0.52
CA ALA A 114 12.39 -19.95 -1.21
C ALA A 114 13.22 -21.03 -1.93
N LYS A 115 13.41 -22.21 -1.33
CA LYS A 115 14.06 -23.35 -1.99
C LYS A 115 13.27 -23.83 -3.21
N HIS A 116 11.95 -23.93 -3.08
CA HIS A 116 11.07 -24.40 -4.14
C HIS A 116 11.12 -23.49 -5.38
N ILE A 117 11.10 -22.16 -5.17
CA ILE A 117 11.09 -21.18 -6.26
C ILE A 117 12.49 -20.68 -6.63
N ASP A 118 13.56 -21.21 -6.06
CA ASP A 118 14.96 -20.77 -6.23
C ASP A 118 15.17 -19.28 -5.91
N ALA A 119 14.62 -18.82 -4.77
CA ALA A 119 14.72 -17.43 -4.32
C ALA A 119 15.80 -17.24 -3.25
N SER A 120 16.40 -16.04 -3.22
CA SER A 120 17.27 -15.59 -2.12
C SER A 120 16.44 -14.86 -1.05
N ILE A 121 16.71 -15.17 0.23
CA ILE A 121 16.02 -14.55 1.36
C ILE A 121 16.88 -13.43 1.93
N HIS A 122 16.28 -12.25 2.14
CA HIS A 122 16.88 -11.11 2.81
C HIS A 122 15.90 -10.56 3.86
N ILE A 123 16.32 -10.51 5.12
CA ILE A 123 15.51 -10.03 6.24
C ILE A 123 16.09 -8.70 6.72
N ILE A 124 15.36 -7.63 6.50
CA ILE A 124 15.79 -6.27 6.85
C ILE A 124 15.88 -6.14 8.38
N ALA A 125 17.04 -5.71 8.85
CA ALA A 125 17.37 -5.59 10.27
C ALA A 125 16.64 -4.39 10.93
N GLY A 126 15.48 -4.64 11.51
CA GLY A 126 14.69 -3.66 12.24
C GLY A 126 15.26 -3.34 13.61
N ARG A 127 15.51 -2.07 13.91
CA ARG A 127 15.99 -1.62 15.22
C ARG A 127 14.91 -0.83 15.94
N TYR A 128 14.36 -1.41 17.00
CA TYR A 128 13.33 -0.77 17.80
C TYR A 128 13.64 -0.92 19.28
N LYS A 129 13.76 0.21 19.97
CA LYS A 129 13.98 0.20 21.42
C LYS A 129 12.63 0.08 22.14
N ASN A 130 12.33 -1.12 22.64
CA ASN A 130 11.16 -1.39 23.45
C ASN A 130 11.57 -1.54 24.94
N PRO A 131 11.35 -0.53 25.80
CA PRO A 131 11.72 -0.59 27.21
C PRO A 131 10.84 -1.55 28.04
N THR A 132 9.76 -2.05 27.48
CA THR A 132 8.86 -3.03 28.14
C THR A 132 9.10 -4.47 27.67
N SER A 133 10.05 -4.70 26.77
CA SER A 133 10.46 -6.03 26.31
C SER A 133 10.89 -6.91 27.50
N ILE A 134 10.50 -8.18 27.46
CA ILE A 134 10.79 -9.20 28.49
C ILE A 134 12.31 -9.33 28.70
N GLN A 135 13.12 -9.09 27.68
CA GLN A 135 14.57 -9.14 27.72
C GLN A 135 15.22 -7.85 28.30
N SER A 136 14.48 -6.75 28.41
CA SER A 136 14.95 -5.52 29.00
C SER A 136 14.97 -5.61 30.53
N ASN A 137 15.94 -6.33 31.08
CA ASN A 137 16.14 -6.38 32.53
C ASN A 137 16.53 -4.99 33.03
N LYS A 138 15.67 -4.36 33.86
CA LYS A 138 15.76 -2.99 34.36
C LYS A 138 17.07 -2.65 35.09
N ASN A 139 17.94 -3.64 35.36
CA ASN A 139 19.11 -3.50 36.23
C ASN A 139 20.48 -3.47 35.54
N THR A 140 20.57 -3.45 34.22
CA THR A 140 21.91 -3.48 33.58
C THR A 140 22.05 -2.42 32.48
N LYS A 141 22.47 -1.21 32.86
CA LYS A 141 22.83 -0.11 31.93
C LYS A 141 23.89 -0.49 30.88
N ALA A 142 24.74 -1.47 31.15
CA ALA A 142 25.75 -1.98 30.22
C ALA A 142 25.18 -2.94 29.17
N LYS A 143 24.14 -3.72 29.52
CA LYS A 143 23.44 -4.60 28.57
C LYS A 143 22.46 -3.85 27.65
N GLU A 144 21.94 -2.67 28.06
CA GLU A 144 21.07 -1.84 27.22
C GLU A 144 21.76 -1.39 25.92
N LYS A 145 23.07 -1.23 25.90
CA LYS A 145 23.82 -0.84 24.70
C LYS A 145 23.92 -1.97 23.66
N ASN A 146 23.98 -3.23 24.10
CA ASN A 146 24.19 -4.37 23.21
C ASN A 146 22.87 -5.01 22.72
N LEU A 147 21.76 -4.79 23.43
CA LEU A 147 20.49 -5.45 23.14
C LEU A 147 19.76 -4.86 21.90
N THR A 148 19.94 -3.60 21.57
CA THR A 148 19.29 -2.97 20.40
C THR A 148 19.82 -3.45 19.03
N ASN A 149 20.82 -4.32 19.03
CA ASN A 149 21.46 -4.88 17.85
C ASN A 149 21.50 -6.43 17.90
N SER A 150 20.59 -7.05 18.64
CA SER A 150 20.46 -8.50 18.74
C SER A 150 19.19 -8.97 18.03
N TRP A 151 19.28 -10.00 17.23
CA TRP A 151 18.17 -10.63 16.52
C TRP A 151 18.11 -12.12 16.86
N HIS A 152 16.96 -12.73 16.62
CA HIS A 152 16.78 -14.15 16.81
C HIS A 152 17.80 -14.94 15.96
N PRO A 153 18.47 -15.99 16.52
CA PRO A 153 19.57 -16.68 15.82
C PRO A 153 19.21 -17.23 14.43
N ARG A 154 17.97 -17.71 14.25
CA ARG A 154 17.52 -18.25 12.96
C ARG A 154 17.48 -17.22 11.83
N VAL A 155 17.28 -15.92 12.13
CA VAL A 155 17.25 -14.88 11.07
C VAL A 155 18.64 -14.32 10.77
N VAL A 156 19.63 -14.54 11.63
CA VAL A 156 21.00 -13.97 11.46
C VAL A 156 21.58 -14.26 10.07
N PRO A 157 21.46 -15.47 9.48
CA PRO A 157 22.00 -15.76 8.15
C PRO A 157 21.37 -14.92 7.04
N TYR A 158 20.15 -14.41 7.23
CA TYR A 158 19.36 -13.66 6.25
C TYR A 158 19.39 -12.16 6.49
N LEU A 159 19.94 -11.70 7.65
CA LEU A 159 19.90 -10.27 8.01
C LEU A 159 20.58 -9.40 6.97
N ASP A 160 19.91 -8.30 6.67
CA ASP A 160 20.35 -7.30 5.72
C ASP A 160 20.12 -5.89 6.28
N ALA A 161 21.14 -5.07 6.23
CA ALA A 161 21.12 -3.66 6.62
C ALA A 161 21.86 -2.78 5.60
N ASN A 162 22.03 -3.28 4.36
CA ASN A 162 22.68 -2.61 3.27
C ASN A 162 21.66 -2.16 2.22
N ARG A 163 22.02 -1.18 1.43
CA ARG A 163 21.23 -0.76 0.27
C ARG A 163 21.62 -1.58 -0.94
N HIS A 164 20.61 -2.12 -1.66
CA HIS A 164 20.86 -2.91 -2.85
C HIS A 164 20.09 -2.39 -4.06
N LYS A 165 20.73 -2.38 -5.19
CA LYS A 165 20.10 -2.27 -6.49
C LYS A 165 19.75 -3.68 -6.97
N ILE A 166 18.46 -4.05 -6.86
CA ILE A 166 17.94 -5.38 -7.22
C ILE A 166 17.77 -5.51 -8.73
N HIS A 167 17.23 -4.47 -9.33
CA HIS A 167 17.01 -4.32 -10.75
C HIS A 167 17.32 -2.88 -11.17
N GLU A 168 17.40 -2.59 -12.46
CA GLU A 168 17.68 -1.22 -12.93
C GLU A 168 16.67 -0.20 -12.35
N ASN A 169 15.41 -0.61 -12.21
CA ASN A 169 14.30 0.23 -11.75
C ASN A 169 13.79 -0.15 -10.35
N LEU A 170 14.56 -0.95 -9.58
CA LEU A 170 14.15 -1.39 -8.25
C LEU A 170 15.32 -1.42 -7.27
N CYS A 171 15.16 -0.78 -6.12
CA CYS A 171 16.10 -0.82 -5.01
C CYS A 171 15.49 -1.34 -3.71
N LEU A 172 16.30 -2.02 -2.90
CA LEU A 172 16.02 -2.39 -1.52
C LEU A 172 16.71 -1.40 -0.58
N LEU A 173 15.95 -0.77 0.31
CA LEU A 173 16.44 0.23 1.25
C LEU A 173 16.56 -0.36 2.67
N SER A 174 17.37 -1.41 2.86
CA SER A 174 17.59 -2.03 4.18
C SER A 174 18.39 -1.14 5.13
N ASP A 175 19.12 -0.15 4.59
CA ASP A 175 19.88 0.85 5.33
C ASP A 175 18.98 1.93 5.98
N VAL A 176 17.73 2.05 5.55
CA VAL A 176 16.81 3.08 6.04
C VAL A 176 16.05 2.59 7.27
N LYS A 177 16.35 3.20 8.42
CA LYS A 177 15.64 2.91 9.66
C LYS A 177 14.28 3.62 9.71
N ILE A 178 13.20 2.84 9.69
CA ILE A 178 11.83 3.32 9.89
C ILE A 178 11.33 2.80 11.24
N GLN A 179 10.70 3.68 12.04
CA GLN A 179 10.12 3.24 13.31
C GLN A 179 8.92 2.31 13.06
N PRO A 180 8.86 1.12 13.65
CA PRO A 180 7.79 0.15 13.38
C PRO A 180 6.40 0.63 13.82
N THR A 181 6.34 1.67 14.63
CA THR A 181 5.09 2.34 15.02
C THR A 181 4.67 3.48 14.08
N ALA A 182 5.42 3.70 12.99
CA ALA A 182 5.09 4.74 12.01
C ALA A 182 3.76 4.41 11.31
N SER A 183 2.85 5.38 11.28
CA SER A 183 1.55 5.22 10.61
C SER A 183 1.63 5.35 9.09
N THR A 184 2.69 5.97 8.57
CA THR A 184 2.93 6.20 7.13
C THR A 184 4.38 5.83 6.78
N PRO A 185 4.72 4.53 6.74
CA PRO A 185 6.12 4.09 6.58
C PRO A 185 6.76 4.53 5.26
N LEU A 186 5.96 4.78 4.23
CA LEU A 186 6.44 5.18 2.90
C LEU A 186 6.60 6.69 2.72
N SER A 187 6.26 7.49 3.75
CA SER A 187 6.33 8.96 3.66
C SER A 187 7.78 9.45 3.48
N GLY A 188 7.98 10.34 2.50
CA GLY A 188 9.28 10.97 2.22
C GLY A 188 10.26 10.11 1.42
N LEU A 189 9.95 8.83 1.14
CA LEU A 189 10.85 7.94 0.39
C LEU A 189 10.91 8.28 -1.11
N ASN A 190 9.86 8.83 -1.65
CA ASN A 190 9.80 9.22 -3.07
C ASN A 190 10.92 10.17 -3.51
N GLY A 191 11.43 10.99 -2.60
CA GLY A 191 12.56 11.90 -2.86
C GLY A 191 13.95 11.23 -2.75
N MET A 192 14.04 9.99 -2.26
CA MET A 192 15.30 9.29 -2.00
C MET A 192 15.72 8.32 -3.11
N THR A 193 14.80 7.96 -4.00
CA THR A 193 14.98 6.86 -4.96
C THR A 193 14.99 7.31 -6.42
N GLY A 194 14.87 8.61 -6.69
CA GLY A 194 14.81 9.12 -8.07
C GLY A 194 13.68 8.48 -8.86
N LEU A 195 14.00 7.78 -9.94
CA LEU A 195 13.02 7.06 -10.79
C LEU A 195 12.80 5.60 -10.34
N GLU A 196 13.65 5.07 -9.46
CA GLU A 196 13.58 3.67 -9.04
C GLU A 196 12.40 3.43 -8.08
N SER A 197 11.74 2.30 -8.24
CA SER A 197 10.86 1.70 -7.23
C SER A 197 11.66 1.32 -5.98
N CYS A 198 11.04 1.27 -4.80
CA CYS A 198 11.76 0.83 -3.62
C CYS A 198 10.94 -0.05 -2.67
N ILE A 199 11.67 -0.95 -2.01
CA ILE A 199 11.20 -1.79 -0.92
C ILE A 199 11.87 -1.32 0.37
N VAL A 200 11.07 -1.19 1.44
CA VAL A 200 11.56 -0.88 2.79
C VAL A 200 11.08 -1.90 3.80
N GLY A 201 11.88 -2.13 4.83
CA GLY A 201 11.48 -3.00 5.95
C GLY A 201 10.51 -2.30 6.90
N HIS A 202 9.31 -2.85 7.04
CA HIS A 202 8.33 -2.36 8.02
C HIS A 202 7.23 -3.39 8.25
N PRO A 203 6.77 -3.61 9.51
CA PRO A 203 5.72 -4.59 9.82
C PRO A 203 4.33 -4.22 9.31
N ARG A 204 4.07 -2.95 9.00
CA ARG A 204 2.83 -2.50 8.36
C ARG A 204 2.98 -2.57 6.85
N VAL A 205 2.07 -3.27 6.19
CA VAL A 205 2.12 -3.52 4.75
C VAL A 205 1.42 -2.41 4.00
N HIS A 206 2.20 -1.59 3.31
CA HIS A 206 1.73 -0.48 2.47
C HIS A 206 2.31 -0.59 1.06
N LEU A 207 1.53 -0.10 0.07
CA LEU A 207 1.94 0.03 -1.33
C LEU A 207 1.43 1.36 -1.89
N LYS A 208 2.28 2.04 -2.65
CA LYS A 208 1.92 3.26 -3.41
C LYS A 208 2.50 3.21 -4.80
N SER A 209 1.69 3.48 -5.81
CA SER A 209 2.16 3.83 -7.14
C SER A 209 2.35 5.34 -7.24
N LEU A 210 3.47 5.78 -7.78
CA LEU A 210 3.82 7.19 -7.90
C LEU A 210 3.71 7.67 -9.35
N PRO A 211 3.34 8.94 -9.56
CA PRO A 211 3.25 9.51 -10.91
C PRO A 211 4.62 9.55 -11.60
N ILE A 212 4.64 9.06 -12.83
CA ILE A 212 5.79 9.07 -13.74
C ILE A 212 5.40 9.77 -15.05
N LEU A 213 6.39 10.30 -15.75
CA LEU A 213 6.21 10.80 -17.11
C LEU A 213 6.11 9.61 -18.08
N ASP A 214 5.56 9.88 -19.25
CA ASP A 214 5.48 8.89 -20.32
C ASP A 214 6.88 8.39 -20.74
N GLY A 215 6.98 7.10 -21.05
CA GLY A 215 8.24 6.45 -21.42
C GLY A 215 9.14 6.04 -20.25
N TYR A 216 8.75 6.32 -18.98
CA TYR A 216 9.47 5.82 -17.81
C TYR A 216 8.79 4.58 -17.22
N PRO A 217 9.55 3.66 -16.59
CA PRO A 217 9.00 2.49 -15.92
C PRO A 217 8.15 2.89 -14.71
N HIS A 218 7.18 2.03 -14.35
CA HIS A 218 6.34 2.23 -13.17
C HIS A 218 7.17 2.39 -11.91
N LYS A 219 6.76 3.33 -11.04
CA LYS A 219 7.42 3.56 -9.76
C LYS A 219 6.52 3.16 -8.61
N LEU A 220 6.93 2.12 -7.89
CA LEU A 220 6.26 1.59 -6.70
C LEU A 220 7.09 1.84 -5.45
N LEU A 221 6.42 2.26 -4.38
CA LEU A 221 6.97 2.24 -3.03
C LEU A 221 6.19 1.23 -2.19
N LEU A 222 6.88 0.33 -1.51
CA LEU A 222 6.20 -0.68 -0.69
C LEU A 222 7.01 -1.10 0.53
N SER A 223 6.30 -1.61 1.54
CA SER A 223 6.86 -2.18 2.75
C SER A 223 6.60 -3.69 2.83
N THR A 224 7.45 -4.39 3.59
CA THR A 224 7.56 -5.84 3.52
C THR A 224 6.54 -6.62 4.33
N GLY A 225 6.12 -6.17 5.50
CA GLY A 225 5.67 -7.05 6.56
C GLY A 225 6.84 -7.57 7.40
N SER A 226 6.61 -8.46 8.35
CA SER A 226 7.56 -8.93 9.35
C SER A 226 7.59 -10.46 9.46
N VAL A 227 8.74 -11.01 9.86
CA VAL A 227 8.87 -12.40 10.36
C VAL A 227 8.89 -12.46 11.88
N SER A 228 9.09 -11.33 12.58
CA SER A 228 9.00 -11.27 14.04
C SER A 228 7.55 -11.06 14.49
N VAL A 229 7.22 -11.57 15.66
CA VAL A 229 5.93 -11.36 16.32
C VAL A 229 5.82 -9.93 16.86
N GLU A 230 4.65 -9.52 17.32
CA GLU A 230 4.43 -8.19 17.90
C GLU A 230 5.21 -8.03 19.21
N ASN A 231 5.96 -6.95 19.32
CA ASN A 231 6.65 -6.59 20.56
C ASN A 231 6.78 -5.06 20.65
N TYR A 232 5.77 -4.40 21.19
CA TYR A 232 5.69 -2.95 21.24
C TYR A 232 5.55 -2.41 22.67
N THR A 233 5.80 -1.11 22.82
CA THR A 233 5.58 -0.40 24.08
C THR A 233 4.09 -0.31 24.40
N ASP A 234 3.75 -0.30 25.69
CA ASP A 234 2.37 -0.11 26.15
C ASP A 234 1.92 1.36 26.09
N THR A 235 2.13 1.98 24.93
CA THR A 235 1.71 3.35 24.61
C THR A 235 0.68 3.32 23.49
N LYS A 236 -0.08 4.41 23.31
CA LYS A 236 -1.01 4.54 22.17
C LYS A 236 -0.31 4.26 20.83
N SER A 237 0.93 4.70 20.66
CA SER A 237 1.70 4.45 19.44
C SER A 237 2.08 2.97 19.31
N GLY A 238 2.50 2.32 20.41
CA GLY A 238 2.80 0.89 20.44
C GLY A 238 1.57 0.04 20.14
N LYS A 239 0.43 0.35 20.78
CA LYS A 239 -0.84 -0.38 20.51
C LYS A 239 -1.33 -0.22 19.07
N LYS A 240 -1.11 0.94 18.44
CA LYS A 240 -1.35 1.09 17.01
C LYS A 240 -0.36 0.27 16.15
N GLY A 241 0.90 0.20 16.56
CA GLY A 241 1.90 -0.65 15.91
C GLY A 241 1.50 -2.12 15.96
N GLU A 242 1.09 -2.61 17.14
CA GLU A 242 0.59 -3.96 17.40
C GLU A 242 -0.64 -4.28 16.51
N PHE A 243 -1.65 -3.41 16.49
CA PHE A 243 -2.87 -3.60 15.69
C PHE A 243 -2.61 -3.72 14.17
N HIS A 244 -1.58 -3.04 13.67
CA HIS A 244 -1.24 -3.06 12.24
C HIS A 244 -0.01 -3.93 11.94
N HIS A 245 0.50 -4.65 12.93
CA HIS A 245 1.59 -5.58 12.70
C HIS A 245 1.11 -6.71 11.79
N THR A 246 1.89 -7.02 10.77
CA THR A 246 1.52 -8.00 9.76
C THR A 246 2.69 -8.95 9.54
N LEU A 247 2.45 -10.22 9.75
CA LEU A 247 3.37 -11.26 9.31
C LEU A 247 3.31 -11.34 7.78
N GLY A 248 4.43 -11.17 7.12
CA GLY A 248 4.45 -11.11 5.65
C GLY A 248 5.83 -10.86 5.06
N PHE A 249 5.87 -10.93 3.75
CA PHE A 249 7.06 -10.66 2.94
C PHE A 249 6.69 -10.07 1.58
N VAL A 250 7.69 -9.51 0.92
CA VAL A 250 7.62 -9.12 -0.49
C VAL A 250 8.40 -10.15 -1.30
N ILE A 251 7.82 -10.63 -2.39
CA ILE A 251 8.50 -11.41 -3.40
C ILE A 251 8.75 -10.57 -4.63
N VAL A 252 9.96 -10.65 -5.17
CA VAL A 252 10.39 -10.01 -6.41
C VAL A 252 10.87 -11.06 -7.38
N GLU A 253 10.44 -10.95 -8.63
CA GLU A 253 10.86 -11.81 -9.73
C GLU A 253 11.36 -10.95 -10.88
N ILE A 254 12.59 -11.20 -11.32
CA ILE A 254 13.23 -10.47 -12.42
C ILE A 254 12.98 -11.23 -13.73
N ASP A 255 12.36 -10.56 -14.69
CA ASP A 255 12.12 -11.05 -16.05
C ASP A 255 12.75 -10.11 -17.08
N GLY A 256 14.05 -10.27 -17.34
CA GLY A 256 14.80 -9.41 -18.26
C GLY A 256 14.85 -7.96 -17.76
N ASP A 257 14.26 -7.06 -18.54
CA ASP A 257 14.20 -5.62 -18.25
C ASP A 257 13.03 -5.25 -17.32
N ASP A 258 12.18 -6.23 -16.96
CA ASP A 258 11.03 -6.06 -16.09
C ASP A 258 11.24 -6.76 -14.75
N PHE A 259 10.42 -6.39 -13.77
CA PHE A 259 10.28 -7.13 -12.52
C PHE A 259 8.81 -7.20 -12.10
N HIS A 260 8.45 -8.31 -11.48
CA HIS A 260 7.16 -8.50 -10.85
C HIS A 260 7.30 -8.50 -9.33
N ILE A 261 6.33 -7.92 -8.63
CA ILE A 261 6.41 -7.74 -7.19
C ILE A 261 5.05 -8.01 -6.54
N ARG A 262 5.05 -8.77 -5.42
CA ARG A 262 3.85 -9.08 -4.65
C ARG A 262 4.11 -8.96 -3.15
N GLN A 263 3.09 -8.54 -2.41
CA GLN A 263 3.13 -8.48 -0.95
C GLN A 263 2.31 -9.64 -0.38
N VAL A 264 2.97 -10.68 0.07
CA VAL A 264 2.36 -11.88 0.65
C VAL A 264 2.17 -11.70 2.15
N GLN A 265 0.97 -12.00 2.65
CA GLN A 265 0.64 -12.01 4.08
C GLN A 265 0.35 -13.44 4.54
N CYS A 266 0.77 -13.77 5.75
CA CYS A 266 0.47 -15.08 6.32
C CYS A 266 -0.67 -15.02 7.35
N GLU A 267 -1.17 -16.19 7.72
CA GLU A 267 -2.07 -16.43 8.84
C GLU A 267 -1.32 -16.51 10.17
N ASP A 268 -2.09 -16.58 11.26
CA ASP A 268 -1.54 -16.69 12.61
C ASP A 268 -0.78 -18.01 12.83
N ASP A 269 -1.03 -19.04 12.04
CA ASP A 269 -0.31 -20.33 12.07
C ASP A 269 0.98 -20.30 11.21
N GLY A 270 1.23 -19.21 10.50
CA GLY A 270 2.38 -19.04 9.61
C GLY A 270 2.16 -19.53 8.19
N SER A 271 0.99 -20.06 7.85
CA SER A 271 0.65 -20.48 6.49
C SER A 271 0.36 -19.27 5.59
N PHE A 272 0.59 -19.42 4.29
CA PHE A 272 0.31 -18.36 3.32
C PHE A 272 -0.03 -18.90 1.93
N TYR A 273 -0.63 -18.01 1.14
CA TYR A 273 -0.88 -18.22 -0.28
C TYR A 273 0.00 -17.29 -1.12
N ASP A 274 0.60 -17.81 -2.19
CA ASP A 274 1.21 -17.00 -3.26
C ASP A 274 0.91 -17.64 -4.62
N LEU A 275 0.16 -16.91 -5.45
CA LEU A 275 -0.36 -17.38 -6.73
C LEU A 275 -1.07 -18.74 -6.57
N LYS A 276 -0.60 -19.79 -7.25
CA LYS A 276 -1.20 -21.14 -7.18
C LYS A 276 -0.76 -21.97 -5.97
N TYR A 277 0.17 -21.47 -5.16
CA TYR A 277 0.74 -22.23 -4.04
C TYR A 277 0.08 -21.88 -2.72
N PHE A 278 -0.15 -22.89 -1.90
CA PHE A 278 -0.42 -22.80 -0.47
C PHE A 278 0.73 -23.43 0.27
N VAL A 279 1.29 -22.71 1.23
CA VAL A 279 2.46 -23.16 2.02
C VAL A 279 2.07 -23.22 3.48
N SER A 280 2.22 -24.41 4.09
CA SER A 280 1.92 -24.67 5.49
C SER A 280 2.82 -25.79 6.01
N ASP A 281 3.30 -25.68 7.26
CA ASP A 281 4.10 -26.69 7.95
C ASP A 281 5.34 -27.16 7.16
N GLY A 282 5.93 -26.27 6.38
CA GLY A 282 7.07 -26.56 5.50
C GLY A 282 6.70 -27.29 4.20
N GLU A 283 5.42 -27.57 3.97
CA GLU A 283 4.93 -28.21 2.75
C GLU A 283 4.36 -27.19 1.75
N ILE A 284 4.59 -27.42 0.47
CA ILE A 284 4.13 -26.58 -0.63
C ILE A 284 3.11 -27.38 -1.44
N MET A 285 1.90 -26.86 -1.51
CA MET A 285 0.77 -27.50 -2.17
C MET A 285 0.18 -26.60 -3.24
N LEU A 286 -0.41 -27.20 -4.26
CA LEU A 286 -1.27 -26.46 -5.19
C LEU A 286 -2.68 -26.36 -4.58
N HIS A 287 -3.19 -25.14 -4.43
CA HIS A 287 -4.56 -24.98 -3.95
C HIS A 287 -5.61 -25.14 -5.07
N SER A 288 -6.87 -25.31 -4.69
CA SER A 288 -7.97 -25.60 -5.61
C SER A 288 -8.44 -24.40 -6.44
N GLY A 289 -8.15 -23.18 -6.00
CA GLY A 289 -8.53 -21.91 -6.62
C GLY A 289 -8.53 -20.78 -5.61
N VAL A 290 -8.72 -19.55 -6.08
CA VAL A 290 -8.90 -18.35 -5.26
C VAL A 290 -10.38 -18.04 -5.10
N GLU A 291 -10.75 -17.21 -4.12
CA GLU A 291 -12.15 -16.86 -3.85
C GLU A 291 -12.70 -15.90 -4.90
N ALA A 292 -11.91 -14.90 -5.29
CA ALA A 292 -12.28 -13.96 -6.34
C ALA A 292 -11.07 -13.14 -6.82
N ILE A 293 -11.23 -12.53 -7.99
CA ILE A 293 -10.29 -11.53 -8.50
C ILE A 293 -11.06 -10.23 -8.75
N VAL A 294 -10.56 -9.13 -8.19
CA VAL A 294 -11.04 -7.78 -8.50
C VAL A 294 -10.20 -7.24 -9.64
N PHE A 295 -10.81 -7.06 -10.81
CA PHE A 295 -10.13 -6.51 -11.97
C PHE A 295 -9.91 -5.00 -11.82
N GLY A 296 -8.87 -4.49 -12.46
CA GLY A 296 -8.73 -3.06 -12.69
C GLY A 296 -9.88 -2.48 -13.49
N ASP A 297 -10.07 -1.16 -13.44
CA ASP A 297 -11.16 -0.46 -14.14
C ASP A 297 -11.11 -0.76 -15.65
N LEU A 298 -12.23 -1.21 -16.21
CA LEU A 298 -12.26 -1.84 -17.54
C LEU A 298 -12.39 -0.82 -18.68
N HIS A 299 -13.39 0.05 -18.63
CA HIS A 299 -13.69 1.08 -19.64
C HIS A 299 -13.71 0.53 -21.08
N LEU A 300 -14.73 -0.26 -21.42
CA LEU A 300 -14.89 -0.82 -22.77
C LEU A 300 -14.81 0.29 -23.83
N GLY A 301 -14.03 0.05 -24.89
CA GLY A 301 -13.66 1.05 -25.88
C GLY A 301 -12.32 1.77 -25.63
N GLU A 302 -11.83 1.84 -24.36
CA GLU A 302 -10.49 2.32 -23.98
C GLU A 302 -9.63 1.18 -23.40
N THR A 303 -10.18 -0.01 -23.31
CA THR A 303 -9.52 -1.21 -22.78
C THR A 303 -8.31 -1.59 -23.64
N ASN A 304 -7.22 -1.94 -22.98
CA ASN A 304 -6.10 -2.63 -23.63
C ASN A 304 -6.43 -4.13 -23.68
N GLU A 305 -6.75 -4.64 -24.86
CA GLU A 305 -7.18 -6.04 -25.05
C GLU A 305 -6.14 -7.05 -24.58
N ASP A 306 -4.85 -6.79 -24.76
CA ASP A 306 -3.79 -7.68 -24.28
C ASP A 306 -3.78 -7.77 -22.74
N VAL A 307 -3.97 -6.64 -22.06
CA VAL A 307 -4.05 -6.59 -20.59
C VAL A 307 -5.30 -7.29 -20.08
N MET A 308 -6.42 -7.10 -20.76
CA MET A 308 -7.68 -7.78 -20.44
C MET A 308 -7.54 -9.31 -20.60
N ASN A 309 -7.00 -9.75 -21.72
CA ASN A 309 -6.74 -11.17 -21.99
C ASN A 309 -5.80 -11.76 -20.93
N THR A 310 -4.71 -11.05 -20.58
CA THR A 310 -3.80 -11.44 -19.51
C THR A 310 -4.50 -11.54 -18.14
N SER A 311 -5.50 -10.69 -17.87
CA SER A 311 -6.32 -10.77 -16.65
C SER A 311 -7.20 -12.02 -16.62
N PHE A 312 -7.76 -12.42 -17.74
CA PHE A 312 -8.49 -13.69 -17.85
C PHE A 312 -7.55 -14.90 -17.79
N GLU A 313 -6.36 -14.83 -18.38
CA GLU A 313 -5.33 -15.85 -18.19
C GLU A 313 -4.93 -16.00 -16.72
N LEU A 314 -4.82 -14.90 -15.97
CA LEU A 314 -4.62 -14.94 -14.53
C LEU A 314 -5.78 -15.65 -13.81
N SER A 315 -7.02 -15.36 -14.16
CA SER A 315 -8.20 -16.04 -13.62
C SER A 315 -8.16 -17.55 -13.87
N ASN A 316 -7.84 -17.97 -15.07
CA ASN A 316 -7.68 -19.38 -15.44
C ASN A 316 -6.51 -20.04 -14.69
N TYR A 317 -5.37 -19.36 -14.59
CA TYR A 317 -4.19 -19.85 -13.88
C TYR A 317 -4.45 -20.06 -12.38
N LEU A 318 -5.25 -19.18 -11.78
CA LEU A 318 -5.65 -19.25 -10.37
C LEU A 318 -6.97 -20.03 -10.16
N LYS A 319 -7.57 -20.59 -11.21
CA LYS A 319 -8.83 -21.33 -11.18
C LYS A 319 -9.96 -20.55 -10.50
N CYS A 320 -10.13 -19.31 -10.92
CA CYS A 320 -11.13 -18.41 -10.40
C CYS A 320 -12.18 -18.09 -11.46
N ASN A 321 -13.45 -18.26 -11.11
CA ASN A 321 -14.56 -17.87 -12.00
C ASN A 321 -15.30 -16.62 -11.48
N ASP A 322 -15.05 -16.19 -10.24
CA ASP A 322 -15.73 -15.06 -9.63
C ASP A 322 -14.91 -13.78 -9.79
N ILE A 323 -15.39 -12.86 -10.62
CA ILE A 323 -14.68 -11.64 -11.02
C ILE A 323 -15.50 -10.41 -10.63
N ILE A 324 -14.90 -9.48 -9.90
CA ILE A 324 -15.47 -8.19 -9.58
C ILE A 324 -14.98 -7.16 -10.58
N LEU A 325 -15.92 -6.43 -11.19
CA LEU A 325 -15.67 -5.47 -12.26
C LEU A 325 -16.01 -4.05 -11.82
N HIS A 326 -15.15 -3.13 -12.19
CA HIS A 326 -15.31 -1.69 -12.03
C HIS A 326 -15.30 -1.00 -13.39
N ASP A 327 -16.10 0.05 -13.54
CA ASP A 327 -16.17 0.91 -14.75
C ASP A 327 -16.26 0.11 -16.06
N VAL A 328 -17.22 -0.82 -16.16
CA VAL A 328 -17.40 -1.64 -17.37
C VAL A 328 -17.86 -0.78 -18.53
N PHE A 329 -18.94 -0.02 -18.33
CA PHE A 329 -19.46 0.93 -19.31
C PHE A 329 -18.60 2.18 -19.31
N ASN A 330 -18.14 2.62 -20.48
CA ASN A 330 -17.31 3.84 -20.58
C ASN A 330 -18.15 5.12 -20.66
N GLY A 331 -19.28 5.07 -21.37
CA GLY A 331 -20.16 6.23 -21.54
C GLY A 331 -19.54 7.39 -22.33
N HIS A 332 -18.58 7.08 -23.17
CA HIS A 332 -17.83 8.04 -23.95
C HIS A 332 -18.74 8.87 -24.89
N SER A 333 -19.69 8.19 -25.57
CA SER A 333 -20.63 8.82 -26.51
C SER A 333 -21.57 9.85 -25.86
N ILE A 334 -21.78 9.78 -24.55
CA ILE A 334 -22.72 10.62 -23.80
C ILE A 334 -22.06 11.41 -22.67
N SER A 335 -20.72 11.45 -22.63
CA SER A 335 -19.96 12.10 -21.57
C SER A 335 -20.33 13.59 -21.43
N HIS A 336 -20.81 13.96 -20.25
CA HIS A 336 -21.15 15.35 -19.93
C HIS A 336 -19.92 16.27 -19.87
N HIS A 337 -18.71 15.71 -19.69
CA HIS A 337 -17.46 16.48 -19.66
C HIS A 337 -17.12 17.13 -20.99
N GLU A 338 -17.56 16.51 -22.11
CA GLU A 338 -17.25 16.99 -23.46
C GLU A 338 -18.43 17.66 -24.15
N ARG A 339 -19.59 17.73 -23.50
CA ARG A 339 -20.82 18.30 -24.03
C ARG A 339 -20.65 19.68 -24.66
N ASN A 340 -19.74 20.50 -24.16
CA ASN A 340 -19.45 21.84 -24.61
C ASN A 340 -18.13 21.95 -25.41
N GLN A 341 -17.60 20.85 -25.92
CA GLN A 341 -16.34 20.75 -26.65
C GLN A 341 -16.60 20.36 -28.11
N PRO A 342 -17.00 21.32 -29.01
CA PRO A 342 -17.50 21.01 -30.36
C PRO A 342 -16.47 20.25 -31.21
N PHE A 343 -15.18 20.53 -31.05
CA PHE A 343 -14.14 19.81 -31.79
C PHE A 343 -13.97 18.36 -31.34
N GLN A 344 -14.16 18.08 -30.05
CA GLN A 344 -14.13 16.70 -29.54
C GLN A 344 -15.36 15.92 -30.07
N LEU A 345 -16.53 16.53 -30.02
CA LEU A 345 -17.74 15.95 -30.57
C LEU A 345 -17.61 15.63 -32.06
N LEU A 346 -17.07 16.58 -32.85
CA LEU A 346 -16.80 16.34 -34.27
C LEU A 346 -15.80 15.22 -34.51
N LYS A 347 -14.74 15.14 -33.68
CA LYS A 347 -13.77 14.06 -33.78
C LYS A 347 -14.41 12.71 -33.52
N ARG A 348 -15.26 12.59 -32.50
CA ARG A 348 -16.01 11.36 -32.19
C ARG A 348 -16.91 10.91 -33.34
N GLU A 349 -17.60 11.88 -33.97
CA GLU A 349 -18.41 11.59 -35.14
C GLU A 349 -17.56 11.05 -36.30
N GLN A 350 -16.38 11.64 -36.54
CA GLN A 350 -15.44 11.18 -37.56
C GLN A 350 -14.88 9.80 -37.24
N ASP A 351 -14.52 9.55 -35.99
CA ASP A 351 -13.96 8.28 -35.49
C ASP A 351 -15.05 7.22 -35.25
N LYS A 352 -16.32 7.57 -35.39
CA LYS A 352 -17.50 6.72 -35.14
C LYS A 352 -17.59 6.18 -33.70
N THR A 353 -17.11 6.96 -32.73
CA THR A 353 -17.14 6.65 -31.30
C THR A 353 -18.25 7.41 -30.55
N ASP A 354 -19.21 7.99 -31.25
CA ASP A 354 -20.34 8.77 -30.71
C ASP A 354 -21.64 7.97 -30.58
N SER A 355 -21.60 6.65 -30.80
CA SER A 355 -22.77 5.79 -30.80
C SER A 355 -22.96 5.09 -29.45
N LEU A 356 -23.99 5.49 -28.70
CA LEU A 356 -24.41 4.82 -27.47
C LEU A 356 -24.85 3.36 -27.73
N PHE A 357 -25.46 3.11 -28.89
CA PHE A 357 -25.84 1.75 -29.29
C PHE A 357 -24.61 0.83 -29.39
N THR A 358 -23.52 1.33 -29.95
CA THR A 358 -22.27 0.57 -30.07
C THR A 358 -21.69 0.26 -28.68
N GLU A 359 -21.57 1.26 -27.80
CA GLU A 359 -21.06 1.05 -26.43
C GLU A 359 -21.88 0.03 -25.64
N LEU A 360 -23.21 0.11 -25.71
CA LEU A 360 -24.09 -0.86 -25.05
C LEU A 360 -23.98 -2.25 -25.66
N THR A 361 -23.79 -2.36 -26.98
CA THR A 361 -23.61 -3.62 -27.67
C THR A 361 -22.26 -4.27 -27.31
N GLU A 362 -21.20 -3.49 -27.25
CA GLU A 362 -19.88 -3.96 -26.81
C GLU A 362 -19.92 -4.50 -25.37
N MET A 363 -20.65 -3.83 -24.48
CA MET A 363 -20.85 -4.32 -23.10
C MET A 363 -21.58 -5.68 -23.08
N LEU A 364 -22.63 -5.85 -23.87
CA LEU A 364 -23.33 -7.14 -23.98
C LEU A 364 -22.41 -8.21 -24.55
N GLN A 365 -21.69 -7.91 -25.63
CA GLN A 365 -20.75 -8.84 -26.24
C GLN A 365 -19.65 -9.27 -25.27
N PHE A 366 -19.16 -8.35 -24.43
CA PHE A 366 -18.18 -8.69 -23.40
C PHE A 366 -18.71 -9.76 -22.45
N PHE A 367 -19.92 -9.62 -21.93
CA PHE A 367 -20.51 -10.61 -21.03
C PHE A 367 -20.86 -11.92 -21.73
N ASP A 368 -21.39 -11.86 -22.96
CA ASP A 368 -21.74 -13.05 -23.75
C ASP A 368 -20.47 -13.86 -24.10
N THR A 369 -19.39 -13.18 -24.48
CA THR A 369 -18.12 -13.84 -24.85
C THR A 369 -17.44 -14.49 -23.64
N ASN A 370 -17.64 -13.94 -22.45
CA ASN A 370 -17.02 -14.42 -21.22
C ASN A 370 -18.05 -15.07 -20.27
N SER A 371 -19.04 -15.75 -20.84
CA SER A 371 -20.16 -16.33 -20.08
C SER A 371 -19.78 -17.47 -19.12
N GLU A 372 -18.57 -18.00 -19.20
CA GLU A 372 -18.01 -18.98 -18.26
C GLU A 372 -17.64 -18.41 -16.89
N TYR A 373 -17.54 -17.09 -16.77
CA TYR A 373 -17.23 -16.40 -15.51
C TYR A 373 -18.50 -15.86 -14.86
N ASN A 374 -18.48 -15.74 -13.53
CA ASN A 374 -19.48 -15.04 -12.74
C ASN A 374 -19.00 -13.62 -12.47
N PHE A 375 -19.77 -12.64 -12.88
CA PHE A 375 -19.39 -11.24 -12.74
C PHE A 375 -20.19 -10.54 -11.64
N VAL A 376 -19.51 -9.73 -10.86
CA VAL A 376 -20.12 -8.73 -9.99
C VAL A 376 -19.73 -7.35 -10.50
N MET A 377 -20.68 -6.67 -11.11
CA MET A 377 -20.49 -5.32 -11.63
C MET A 377 -20.81 -4.31 -10.54
N VAL A 378 -19.79 -3.60 -10.09
CA VAL A 378 -19.90 -2.55 -9.07
C VAL A 378 -20.33 -1.25 -9.73
N ARG A 379 -21.40 -0.62 -9.22
CA ARG A 379 -21.89 0.63 -9.78
C ARG A 379 -20.84 1.74 -9.69
N SER A 380 -20.59 2.38 -10.83
CA SER A 380 -19.53 3.37 -11.02
C SER A 380 -20.07 4.75 -11.40
N ASN A 381 -19.19 5.76 -11.42
CA ASN A 381 -19.52 7.09 -11.94
C ASN A 381 -19.79 7.09 -13.47
N HIS A 382 -19.20 6.15 -14.20
CA HIS A 382 -19.45 5.99 -15.64
C HIS A 382 -20.85 5.42 -15.91
N ASP A 383 -21.33 4.48 -15.10
CA ASP A 383 -22.72 4.01 -15.15
C ASP A 383 -23.70 5.17 -14.90
N GLU A 384 -23.36 6.07 -13.96
CA GLU A 384 -24.17 7.27 -13.68
C GLU A 384 -24.19 8.28 -14.83
N PHE A 385 -23.25 8.23 -15.78
CA PHE A 385 -23.31 9.10 -16.98
C PHE A 385 -24.58 8.83 -17.79
N LEU A 386 -24.99 7.56 -17.89
CA LEU A 386 -26.18 7.21 -18.63
C LEU A 386 -27.44 7.73 -17.93
N ASP A 387 -27.56 7.54 -16.61
CA ASP A 387 -28.70 8.05 -15.84
C ASP A 387 -28.78 9.56 -15.89
N ARG A 388 -27.63 10.25 -15.77
CA ARG A 388 -27.55 11.71 -15.87
C ARG A 388 -27.91 12.20 -17.26
N TRP A 389 -27.41 11.53 -18.32
CA TRP A 389 -27.71 11.89 -19.68
C TRP A 389 -29.20 11.81 -19.97
N LEU A 390 -29.89 10.76 -19.50
CA LEU A 390 -31.34 10.61 -19.66
C LEU A 390 -32.13 11.71 -18.91
N ASN A 391 -31.64 12.18 -17.78
CA ASN A 391 -32.29 13.24 -17.00
C ASN A 391 -32.04 14.66 -17.55
N ASP A 392 -30.85 14.92 -18.09
CA ASP A 392 -30.38 16.30 -18.38
C ASP A 392 -30.49 16.69 -19.84
N VAL A 393 -30.53 15.72 -20.78
CA VAL A 393 -30.43 16.02 -22.20
C VAL A 393 -31.79 16.37 -22.82
N ASP A 394 -31.84 17.35 -23.69
CA ASP A 394 -32.97 17.52 -24.60
C ASP A 394 -32.84 16.48 -25.73
N TRP A 395 -33.51 15.35 -25.57
CA TRP A 395 -33.43 14.21 -26.48
C TRP A 395 -33.74 14.59 -27.96
N ARG A 396 -34.54 15.62 -28.17
CA ARG A 396 -34.89 16.10 -29.54
C ARG A 396 -33.66 16.62 -30.31
N LYS A 397 -32.62 17.03 -29.55
CA LYS A 397 -31.35 17.54 -30.07
C LYS A 397 -30.18 16.59 -29.93
N ALA A 398 -30.39 15.47 -29.24
CA ALA A 398 -29.34 14.47 -29.01
C ALA A 398 -29.05 13.65 -30.27
N ASN A 399 -27.82 13.17 -30.43
CA ASN A 399 -27.45 12.26 -31.51
C ASN A 399 -28.07 10.88 -31.33
N ASN A 400 -28.09 10.34 -30.12
CA ASN A 400 -28.56 8.99 -29.77
C ASN A 400 -30.07 8.99 -29.39
N LYS A 401 -30.95 9.52 -30.26
CA LYS A 401 -32.40 9.69 -29.98
C LYS A 401 -33.14 8.38 -29.78
N THR A 402 -32.81 7.38 -30.57
CA THR A 402 -33.47 6.06 -30.52
C THR A 402 -33.16 5.37 -29.20
N GLU A 403 -31.89 5.41 -28.79
CA GLU A 403 -31.40 4.87 -27.53
C GLU A 403 -32.03 5.60 -26.35
N TYR A 404 -32.12 6.94 -26.42
CA TYR A 404 -32.79 7.75 -25.39
C TYR A 404 -34.20 7.25 -25.13
N LEU A 405 -35.02 7.10 -26.20
CA LEU A 405 -36.41 6.69 -26.05
C LEU A 405 -36.57 5.25 -25.52
N ARG A 406 -35.68 4.36 -25.91
CA ARG A 406 -35.65 2.97 -25.40
C ARG A 406 -35.28 2.94 -23.91
N LEU A 407 -34.23 3.62 -23.53
CA LEU A 407 -33.69 3.58 -22.18
C LEU A 407 -34.52 4.40 -21.17
N ALA A 408 -35.18 5.48 -21.63
CA ALA A 408 -36.07 6.26 -20.78
C ALA A 408 -37.24 5.42 -20.22
N ASN A 409 -37.79 4.47 -21.00
CA ASN A 409 -38.80 3.57 -20.50
C ASN A 409 -38.26 2.65 -19.40
N LEU A 410 -37.02 2.14 -19.53
CA LEU A 410 -36.38 1.33 -18.51
C LEU A 410 -36.12 2.13 -17.22
N LEU A 411 -35.78 3.41 -17.34
CA LEU A 411 -35.59 4.29 -16.16
C LEU A 411 -36.89 4.50 -15.39
N ILE A 412 -38.02 4.66 -16.09
CA ILE A 412 -39.35 4.79 -15.46
C ILE A 412 -39.73 3.50 -14.71
N GLU A 413 -39.29 2.36 -15.21
CA GLU A 413 -39.55 1.04 -14.62
C GLU A 413 -38.55 0.64 -13.52
N ASP A 414 -37.46 1.42 -13.33
CA ASP A 414 -36.45 1.16 -12.30
C ASP A 414 -37.00 1.48 -10.91
N LYS A 415 -37.56 0.46 -10.26
CA LYS A 415 -38.12 0.56 -8.89
C LYS A 415 -37.05 0.35 -7.83
N ASP A 416 -35.93 -0.24 -8.21
CA ASP A 416 -34.88 -0.65 -7.27
C ASP A 416 -33.81 0.44 -7.09
N GLY A 417 -33.84 1.50 -7.91
CA GLY A 417 -32.90 2.61 -7.87
C GLY A 417 -31.47 2.23 -8.27
N LYS A 418 -31.28 1.09 -8.92
CA LYS A 418 -29.95 0.61 -9.35
C LYS A 418 -29.46 1.28 -10.62
N GLY A 419 -30.32 2.05 -11.30
CA GLY A 419 -30.01 2.74 -12.56
C GLY A 419 -30.25 1.92 -13.82
N ILE A 420 -29.89 2.49 -14.95
CA ILE A 420 -30.26 1.95 -16.27
C ILE A 420 -29.42 0.74 -16.65
N ILE A 421 -28.14 0.71 -16.38
CA ILE A 421 -27.24 -0.38 -16.80
C ILE A 421 -27.71 -1.74 -16.24
N PRO A 422 -27.98 -1.89 -14.93
CA PRO A 422 -28.53 -3.13 -14.40
C PRO A 422 -29.85 -3.54 -15.05
N LYS A 423 -30.73 -2.57 -15.30
CA LYS A 423 -32.01 -2.82 -15.94
C LYS A 423 -31.85 -3.27 -17.39
N PHE A 424 -30.95 -2.63 -18.13
CA PHE A 424 -30.60 -3.00 -19.50
C PHE A 424 -30.07 -4.43 -19.57
N LEU A 425 -29.12 -4.79 -18.69
CA LEU A 425 -28.59 -6.16 -18.61
C LEU A 425 -29.64 -7.20 -18.24
N SER A 426 -30.57 -6.86 -17.32
CA SER A 426 -31.63 -7.80 -16.92
C SER A 426 -32.60 -8.15 -18.04
N VAL A 427 -32.88 -7.27 -18.99
CA VAL A 427 -33.76 -7.55 -20.15
C VAL A 427 -33.02 -8.31 -21.24
N THR A 428 -31.70 -8.40 -21.21
CA THR A 428 -30.87 -9.15 -22.17
C THR A 428 -30.48 -10.55 -21.69
N LYS A 429 -30.94 -10.96 -20.49
CA LYS A 429 -30.74 -12.29 -19.89
C LYS A 429 -29.28 -12.71 -19.65
N ASN A 430 -28.47 -11.80 -19.23
CA ASN A 430 -27.10 -12.11 -18.76
C ASN A 430 -27.17 -12.65 -17.32
N ASP A 431 -27.46 -13.92 -17.14
CA ASP A 431 -27.68 -14.55 -15.82
C ASP A 431 -26.39 -14.69 -14.99
N ASN A 432 -25.22 -14.51 -15.62
CA ASN A 432 -23.90 -14.57 -14.98
C ASN A 432 -23.43 -13.22 -14.42
N VAL A 433 -24.26 -12.17 -14.45
CA VAL A 433 -23.89 -10.82 -14.02
C VAL A 433 -24.77 -10.35 -12.86
N ILE A 434 -24.16 -10.12 -11.71
CA ILE A 434 -24.79 -9.46 -10.56
C ILE A 434 -24.43 -7.96 -10.62
N CYS A 435 -25.44 -7.11 -10.80
CA CYS A 435 -25.24 -5.65 -10.76
C CYS A 435 -25.57 -5.10 -9.38
N LEU A 436 -24.63 -4.36 -8.80
CA LEU A 436 -24.81 -3.72 -7.50
C LEU A 436 -25.37 -2.30 -7.64
N GLY A 437 -26.19 -1.90 -6.67
CA GLY A 437 -26.58 -0.50 -6.45
C GLY A 437 -25.46 0.30 -5.78
N ILE A 438 -25.61 1.64 -5.72
CA ILE A 438 -24.56 2.54 -5.23
C ILE A 438 -24.16 2.31 -3.76
N ASP A 439 -25.13 1.93 -2.93
CA ASP A 439 -24.94 1.68 -1.49
C ASP A 439 -25.05 0.19 -1.14
N GLU A 440 -24.97 -0.68 -2.15
CA GLU A 440 -25.10 -2.12 -1.94
C GLU A 440 -23.75 -2.73 -1.58
N SER A 441 -23.72 -3.40 -0.42
CA SER A 441 -22.54 -4.10 0.08
C SER A 441 -22.37 -5.44 -0.60
N TYR A 442 -21.16 -5.75 -1.02
CA TYR A 442 -20.80 -7.08 -1.54
C TYR A 442 -19.50 -7.54 -0.87
N ARG A 443 -19.62 -8.53 -0.01
CA ARG A 443 -18.48 -8.99 0.80
C ARG A 443 -17.95 -10.34 0.35
N ILE A 444 -16.63 -10.38 0.15
CA ILE A 444 -15.89 -11.61 -0.07
C ILE A 444 -14.93 -11.77 1.10
N LYS A 445 -15.17 -12.80 1.94
CA LYS A 445 -14.48 -12.96 3.23
C LYS A 445 -14.60 -11.66 4.06
N GLU A 446 -13.50 -11.04 4.41
CA GLU A 446 -13.48 -9.79 5.19
C GLU A 446 -13.42 -8.51 4.31
N TRP A 447 -13.39 -8.65 2.98
CA TRP A 447 -13.29 -7.54 2.05
C TRP A 447 -14.66 -7.03 1.60
N GLU A 448 -14.89 -5.75 1.77
CA GLU A 448 -15.99 -5.04 1.12
C GLU A 448 -15.57 -4.68 -0.31
N CYS A 449 -16.26 -5.24 -1.29
CA CYS A 449 -15.98 -5.08 -2.71
C CYS A 449 -17.08 -4.32 -3.47
N GLY A 450 -18.16 -3.89 -2.80
CA GLY A 450 -19.31 -3.22 -3.43
C GLY A 450 -19.12 -1.72 -3.67
N MET A 451 -17.93 -1.18 -3.42
CA MET A 451 -17.65 0.25 -3.59
C MET A 451 -16.72 0.50 -4.78
N HIS A 452 -17.16 1.31 -5.74
CA HIS A 452 -16.27 1.70 -6.84
C HIS A 452 -15.14 2.65 -6.41
N GLY A 453 -15.41 3.60 -5.52
CA GLY A 453 -14.39 4.50 -4.99
C GLY A 453 -14.56 5.98 -5.41
N HIS A 454 -15.50 6.32 -6.28
CA HIS A 454 -15.78 7.70 -6.68
C HIS A 454 -16.52 8.50 -5.59
N ILE A 455 -17.33 7.83 -4.78
CA ILE A 455 -18.05 8.41 -3.64
C ILE A 455 -17.36 8.03 -2.33
N GLY A 456 -17.04 9.03 -1.54
CA GLY A 456 -16.52 8.90 -0.19
C GLY A 456 -17.57 9.20 0.87
N SER A 457 -17.11 9.40 2.11
CA SER A 457 -17.98 9.66 3.25
C SER A 457 -18.93 10.83 3.00
N ASN A 458 -20.22 10.64 3.30
CA ASN A 458 -21.29 11.64 3.15
C ASN A 458 -21.45 12.20 1.73
N GLY A 459 -21.22 11.37 0.72
CA GLY A 459 -21.36 11.78 -0.69
C GLY A 459 -20.24 12.70 -1.20
N SER A 460 -19.16 12.87 -0.44
CA SER A 460 -17.99 13.62 -0.91
C SER A 460 -17.19 12.81 -1.94
N ARG A 461 -16.25 13.45 -2.62
CA ARG A 461 -15.33 12.73 -3.52
C ARG A 461 -14.55 11.68 -2.73
N GLY A 462 -14.51 10.45 -3.24
CA GLY A 462 -13.78 9.34 -2.64
C GLY A 462 -12.27 9.56 -2.61
N GLY A 463 -11.61 8.92 -1.66
CA GLY A 463 -10.15 8.97 -1.52
C GLY A 463 -9.62 8.03 -0.45
N VAL A 464 -8.36 7.63 -0.57
CA VAL A 464 -7.68 6.65 0.29
C VAL A 464 -7.87 6.92 1.79
N ILE A 465 -7.78 8.20 2.23
CA ILE A 465 -7.92 8.56 3.65
C ILE A 465 -9.31 8.21 4.18
N GLN A 466 -10.36 8.37 3.37
CA GLN A 466 -11.73 8.06 3.77
C GLN A 466 -11.92 6.54 3.86
N PHE A 467 -11.48 5.80 2.86
CA PHE A 467 -11.67 4.36 2.79
C PHE A 467 -10.89 3.59 3.84
N LYS A 468 -9.65 3.97 4.14
CA LYS A 468 -8.87 3.34 5.22
C LYS A 468 -9.43 3.61 6.63
N ASN A 469 -10.29 4.62 6.79
CA ASN A 469 -10.97 4.93 8.05
C ASN A 469 -12.31 4.19 8.20
N LEU A 470 -12.73 3.42 7.21
CA LEU A 470 -13.86 2.52 7.35
C LEU A 470 -13.47 1.38 8.29
N ASN A 471 -14.44 0.88 9.07
CA ASN A 471 -14.21 -0.22 10.00
C ASN A 471 -14.24 -1.60 9.33
N THR A 472 -13.90 -1.66 8.05
CA THR A 472 -13.85 -2.89 7.25
C THR A 472 -12.73 -2.81 6.23
N LYS A 473 -12.13 -3.95 5.91
CA LYS A 473 -11.25 -4.03 4.74
C LYS A 473 -12.06 -3.81 3.48
N ASN A 474 -11.49 -3.07 2.54
CA ASN A 474 -12.21 -2.72 1.32
C ASN A 474 -11.30 -2.62 0.11
N ILE A 475 -11.87 -2.93 -1.06
CA ILE A 475 -11.20 -2.82 -2.35
C ILE A 475 -12.04 -1.91 -3.24
N THR A 476 -11.40 -0.94 -3.88
CA THR A 476 -12.07 0.00 -4.80
C THR A 476 -11.33 0.11 -6.12
N GLY A 477 -12.02 0.57 -7.16
CA GLY A 477 -11.48 1.02 -8.44
C GLY A 477 -11.28 2.54 -8.49
N HIS A 478 -11.75 3.17 -9.56
CA HIS A 478 -11.88 4.61 -9.84
C HIS A 478 -10.56 5.36 -10.05
N THR A 479 -9.54 5.10 -9.25
CA THR A 479 -8.30 5.89 -9.29
C THR A 479 -7.31 5.42 -10.34
N HIS A 480 -7.50 4.22 -10.88
CA HIS A 480 -6.58 3.52 -11.78
C HIS A 480 -5.15 3.36 -11.20
N THR A 481 -5.01 3.64 -9.92
CA THR A 481 -3.73 3.68 -9.21
C THR A 481 -3.75 2.63 -8.10
N PRO A 482 -3.01 1.52 -8.25
CA PRO A 482 -2.96 0.52 -7.20
C PRO A 482 -2.35 1.11 -5.93
N CYS A 483 -3.03 0.89 -4.82
CA CYS A 483 -2.51 1.24 -3.50
C CYS A 483 -2.95 0.24 -2.44
N ARG A 484 -2.23 0.22 -1.31
CA ARG A 484 -2.59 -0.50 -0.11
C ARG A 484 -2.23 0.33 1.12
N GLU A 485 -3.21 0.70 1.91
CA GLU A 485 -3.03 1.42 3.18
C GLU A 485 -4.05 0.96 4.22
N ASP A 486 -3.59 0.34 5.32
CA ASP A 486 -4.39 0.08 6.53
C ASP A 486 -5.74 -0.64 6.29
N GLY A 487 -5.80 -1.62 5.44
CA GLY A 487 -7.04 -2.35 5.12
C GLY A 487 -7.81 -1.80 3.92
N HIS A 488 -7.40 -0.67 3.35
CA HIS A 488 -7.88 -0.20 2.06
C HIS A 488 -6.92 -0.62 0.94
N CYS A 489 -7.48 -1.14 -0.16
CA CYS A 489 -6.79 -1.39 -1.40
C CYS A 489 -7.53 -0.71 -2.55
N SER A 490 -6.82 -0.19 -3.53
CA SER A 490 -7.39 0.15 -4.83
C SER A 490 -6.73 -0.65 -5.93
N VAL A 491 -7.51 -1.10 -6.89
CA VAL A 491 -6.99 -1.75 -8.09
C VAL A 491 -6.43 -0.72 -9.08
N GLY A 492 -5.79 -1.20 -10.13
CA GLY A 492 -5.35 -0.38 -11.24
C GLY A 492 -6.43 -0.23 -12.32
N THR A 493 -6.04 -0.35 -13.57
CA THR A 493 -6.94 -0.31 -14.73
C THR A 493 -6.57 -1.39 -15.74
N LEU A 494 -7.50 -1.75 -16.61
CA LEU A 494 -7.25 -2.60 -17.79
C LEU A 494 -7.16 -1.78 -19.08
N THR A 495 -7.19 -0.45 -18.98
CA THR A 495 -7.07 0.44 -20.13
C THR A 495 -5.62 0.61 -20.60
N HIS A 496 -5.47 1.23 -21.75
CA HIS A 496 -4.18 1.84 -22.08
C HIS A 496 -3.80 2.86 -21.00
N LEU A 497 -2.52 2.89 -20.59
CA LEU A 497 -2.05 3.75 -19.50
C LEU A 497 -1.96 5.23 -19.91
N ARG A 498 -2.09 5.50 -21.20
CA ARG A 498 -2.14 6.85 -21.77
C ARG A 498 -3.35 6.98 -22.68
N VAL A 499 -4.34 7.67 -22.19
CA VAL A 499 -5.57 8.01 -22.90
C VAL A 499 -5.71 9.52 -23.07
N GLY A 500 -6.67 9.98 -23.83
CA GLY A 500 -6.80 11.39 -24.21
C GLY A 500 -6.86 12.40 -23.07
N TYR A 501 -7.30 11.98 -21.88
CA TYR A 501 -7.56 12.88 -20.75
C TYR A 501 -6.54 12.77 -19.59
N ASN A 502 -5.73 11.71 -19.46
CA ASN A 502 -4.72 11.60 -18.39
C ASN A 502 -3.34 12.10 -18.82
N LYS A 503 -3.27 13.34 -19.29
CA LYS A 503 -2.04 13.98 -19.74
C LYS A 503 -1.10 14.32 -18.57
N GLY A 504 0.22 14.30 -18.83
CA GLY A 504 1.24 14.63 -17.84
C GLY A 504 1.73 13.42 -17.05
N ALA A 505 2.23 13.65 -15.83
CA ALA A 505 2.67 12.53 -14.97
C ALA A 505 1.47 11.73 -14.48
N SER A 506 1.55 10.38 -14.58
CA SER A 506 0.48 9.46 -14.22
C SER A 506 0.99 8.33 -13.32
N SER A 507 0.18 7.98 -12.32
CA SER A 507 0.38 6.82 -11.44
C SER A 507 -0.47 5.61 -11.83
N TRP A 508 -1.14 5.68 -12.98
CA TRP A 508 -1.94 4.58 -13.49
C TRP A 508 -1.08 3.36 -13.75
N MET A 509 -1.66 2.20 -13.47
CA MET A 509 -0.95 0.93 -13.64
C MET A 509 -1.96 -0.18 -13.92
N ASN A 510 -1.60 -1.11 -14.78
CA ASN A 510 -2.40 -2.31 -15.00
C ASN A 510 -2.20 -3.25 -13.79
N SER A 511 -3.27 -3.48 -13.02
CA SER A 511 -3.19 -4.22 -11.78
C SER A 511 -4.54 -4.73 -11.32
N ASN A 512 -4.61 -6.01 -11.01
CA ASN A 512 -5.73 -6.70 -10.39
C ASN A 512 -5.44 -6.97 -8.91
N PHE A 513 -6.47 -7.35 -8.14
CA PHE A 513 -6.30 -7.79 -6.75
C PHE A 513 -6.89 -9.19 -6.59
N VAL A 514 -6.12 -10.12 -6.03
CA VAL A 514 -6.51 -11.51 -5.80
C VAL A 514 -6.90 -11.70 -4.34
N ILE A 515 -8.05 -12.35 -4.09
CA ILE A 515 -8.53 -12.71 -2.75
C ILE A 515 -8.43 -14.23 -2.59
N TYR A 516 -7.66 -14.68 -1.60
CA TYR A 516 -7.43 -16.10 -1.31
C TYR A 516 -8.48 -16.69 -0.36
N PRO A 517 -8.58 -18.04 -0.25
CA PRO A 517 -9.54 -18.72 0.63
C PRO A 517 -9.44 -18.33 2.10
N ASN A 518 -8.26 -17.92 2.56
CA ASN A 518 -8.02 -17.42 3.92
C ASN A 518 -8.41 -15.93 4.12
N GLY A 519 -8.94 -15.26 3.11
CA GLY A 519 -9.29 -13.83 3.19
C GLY A 519 -8.09 -12.87 3.09
N LYS A 520 -6.85 -13.37 2.95
CA LYS A 520 -5.73 -12.50 2.57
C LYS A 520 -5.77 -12.22 1.08
N GLY A 521 -5.03 -11.24 0.64
CA GLY A 521 -4.94 -10.92 -0.78
C GLY A 521 -3.79 -9.98 -1.10
N HIS A 522 -3.45 -9.92 -2.37
CA HIS A 522 -2.43 -9.01 -2.87
C HIS A 522 -2.70 -8.58 -4.32
N HIS A 523 -2.04 -7.49 -4.70
CA HIS A 523 -2.06 -7.05 -6.09
C HIS A 523 -1.23 -7.98 -6.97
N VAL A 524 -1.75 -8.28 -8.15
CA VAL A 524 -1.01 -8.86 -9.26
C VAL A 524 -0.93 -7.80 -10.35
N HIS A 525 0.27 -7.27 -10.55
CA HIS A 525 0.53 -6.25 -11.55
C HIS A 525 0.77 -6.90 -12.91
N ILE A 526 0.21 -6.31 -13.96
CA ILE A 526 0.45 -6.72 -15.35
C ILE A 526 1.48 -5.74 -15.93
N ILE A 527 2.66 -6.24 -16.22
CA ILE A 527 3.79 -5.48 -16.75
C ILE A 527 4.06 -5.99 -18.16
N ASN A 528 4.02 -5.08 -19.13
CA ASN A 528 4.21 -5.42 -20.55
C ASN A 528 3.35 -6.62 -20.99
N ASN A 529 2.05 -6.58 -20.63
CA ASN A 529 1.05 -7.61 -20.94
C ASN A 529 1.36 -9.00 -20.35
N LYS A 530 2.08 -9.04 -19.22
CA LYS A 530 2.43 -10.28 -18.52
C LYS A 530 2.20 -10.16 -17.02
N PHE A 531 1.86 -11.25 -16.40
CA PHE A 531 2.03 -11.48 -14.96
C PHE A 531 2.99 -12.65 -14.76
N THR A 532 3.60 -12.74 -13.56
CA THR A 532 4.47 -13.86 -13.27
C THR A 532 3.68 -15.12 -12.94
N THR A 533 4.19 -16.27 -13.35
CA THR A 533 3.59 -17.60 -13.09
C THR A 533 4.41 -18.48 -12.15
N LEU A 534 5.57 -17.98 -11.65
CA LEU A 534 6.57 -18.72 -10.85
C LEU A 534 7.06 -20.03 -11.46
#